data_dc974e277180da279556d22250f8f05b
#
_entry.id   dc974e277180da279556d22250f8f05b
#
_cell.length_a   1.000
_cell.length_b   1.000
_cell.length_c   1.000
_cell.angle_alpha   90.00
_cell.angle_beta   90.00
_cell.angle_gamma   90.00
#
_symmetry.space_group_name_H-M   'P 1'
#
loop_
_entity.id
_entity.type
_entity.pdbx_description
1 polymer ?
#
loop_
_entity_poly.entity_id
_entity_poly.type
_entity_poly.pdbx_seq_one_letter_code
_entity_poly.pdbx_strand_id
1 'polypeptide(L)'
;MLVRIANIFLVSLLVGCVTVTEQPANNQFDKIKAAEARISLGLSYLESKDMVRARENLETALSYAPDYYRSLIAMAHFYQEVGETGQAEQAYKKALRESPKNGDVLNNYGTFLCKIGRYDEADAFFNRAIEQPYYYLIAASYQNAAMCALKSGDQDKAEYYFARSLDHDPNRIVSILQLTQIEIQKAKYREARVRLLKFHNRYGYKASSLGLLIELEKQAGNNTLASKYTSVLKDKYPDSIQYQKYIANEY
;
A
#
# COMPACT_ATOMS: atom_id res chain seq x y z
N MET A 1 59.33 43.36 -64.31
CA MET A 1 57.97 43.74 -64.51
C MET A 1 57.08 42.59 -63.97
N LEU A 2 56.67 42.65 -62.69
CA LEU A 2 55.98 41.58 -62.00
C LEU A 2 54.50 41.97 -61.89
N VAL A 3 53.63 41.17 -62.53
CA VAL A 3 52.14 41.30 -62.41
C VAL A 3 51.71 40.46 -61.20
N ARG A 4 51.18 41.16 -60.17
CA ARG A 4 50.53 40.49 -59.00
C ARG A 4 49.10 40.18 -59.35
N ILE A 5 48.76 38.88 -59.39
CA ILE A 5 47.41 38.37 -59.49
C ILE A 5 46.84 38.29 -58.07
N ALA A 6 45.82 39.08 -57.81
CA ALA A 6 45.06 39.06 -56.55
C ALA A 6 43.97 38.00 -56.68
N ASN A 7 44.10 36.93 -55.87
CA ASN A 7 43.02 35.93 -55.68
C ASN A 7 41.98 36.48 -54.73
N ILE A 8 40.79 36.77 -55.24
CA ILE A 8 39.59 37.10 -54.44
C ILE A 8 38.93 35.77 -54.07
N PHE A 9 39.04 35.41 -52.83
CA PHE A 9 38.30 34.27 -52.24
C PHE A 9 36.85 34.68 -51.96
N LEU A 10 35.92 34.21 -52.77
CA LEU A 10 34.47 34.43 -52.58
C LEU A 10 33.99 33.43 -51.55
N VAL A 11 33.79 33.85 -50.30
CA VAL A 11 33.18 33.05 -49.24
C VAL A 11 31.66 33.13 -49.42
N SER A 12 31.09 32.07 -49.99
CA SER A 12 29.62 31.88 -50.05
C SER A 12 29.08 31.46 -48.70
N LEU A 13 28.43 32.39 -48.00
CA LEU A 13 27.64 32.13 -46.82
C LEU A 13 26.36 31.34 -47.19
N LEU A 14 26.38 30.02 -46.98
CA LEU A 14 25.19 29.18 -47.02
C LEU A 14 24.37 29.46 -45.78
N VAL A 15 23.38 30.33 -45.86
CA VAL A 15 22.34 30.47 -44.86
C VAL A 15 21.37 29.32 -45.06
N GLY A 16 21.62 28.22 -44.30
CA GLY A 16 20.69 27.12 -44.18
C GLY A 16 19.48 27.54 -43.32
N CYS A 17 18.33 27.76 -43.95
CA CYS A 17 17.06 27.82 -43.21
C CYS A 17 16.77 26.44 -42.64
N VAL A 18 16.98 26.26 -41.34
CA VAL A 18 16.44 25.10 -40.59
C VAL A 18 14.93 25.31 -40.49
N THR A 19 14.17 24.67 -41.34
CA THR A 19 12.73 24.55 -41.19
C THR A 19 12.49 23.55 -40.05
N VAL A 20 12.27 24.07 -38.85
CA VAL A 20 11.71 23.26 -37.75
C VAL A 20 10.29 22.95 -38.16
N THR A 21 10.07 21.78 -38.76
CA THR A 21 8.73 21.21 -38.86
C THR A 21 8.35 20.82 -37.45
N GLU A 22 7.71 21.73 -36.72
CA GLU A 22 6.90 21.34 -35.58
C GLU A 22 5.84 20.37 -36.10
N GLN A 23 6.06 19.06 -35.90
CA GLN A 23 4.95 18.13 -35.96
C GLN A 23 3.94 18.68 -34.96
N PRO A 24 2.67 18.94 -35.36
CA PRO A 24 1.67 19.30 -34.42
C PRO A 24 1.69 18.17 -33.36
N ALA A 25 2.14 18.51 -32.15
CA ALA A 25 2.00 17.60 -31.02
C ALA A 25 0.52 17.23 -31.05
N ASN A 26 0.26 15.93 -31.30
CA ASN A 26 -1.11 15.42 -31.28
C ASN A 26 -1.56 15.52 -29.83
N ASN A 27 -1.92 16.73 -29.41
CA ASN A 27 -2.44 17.09 -28.10
C ASN A 27 -3.87 16.55 -27.95
N GLN A 28 -4.07 15.30 -28.40
CA GLN A 28 -5.29 14.60 -28.07
C GLN A 28 -5.31 14.45 -26.55
N PHE A 29 -6.22 15.17 -25.91
CA PHE A 29 -6.41 15.13 -24.47
C PHE A 29 -6.57 13.67 -24.00
N ASP A 30 -5.55 13.15 -23.34
CA ASP A 30 -5.57 11.81 -22.79
C ASP A 30 -6.40 11.79 -21.48
N LYS A 31 -7.66 11.44 -21.63
CA LYS A 31 -8.62 11.41 -20.53
C LYS A 31 -8.18 10.53 -19.38
N ILE A 32 -7.51 9.41 -19.69
CA ILE A 32 -7.03 8.50 -18.64
C ILE A 32 -5.87 9.14 -17.87
N LYS A 33 -4.88 9.72 -18.55
CA LYS A 33 -3.78 10.42 -17.86
C LYS A 33 -4.28 11.61 -17.03
N ALA A 34 -5.26 12.36 -17.56
CA ALA A 34 -5.86 13.44 -16.82
C ALA A 34 -6.63 12.95 -15.58
N ALA A 35 -7.36 11.84 -15.71
CA ALA A 35 -8.04 11.21 -14.58
C ALA A 35 -7.03 10.71 -13.53
N GLU A 36 -5.93 10.06 -13.93
CA GLU A 36 -4.87 9.61 -13.01
C GLU A 36 -4.25 10.76 -12.21
N ALA A 37 -3.97 11.89 -12.86
CA ALA A 37 -3.46 13.08 -12.18
C ALA A 37 -4.45 13.61 -11.12
N ARG A 38 -5.74 13.62 -11.45
CA ARG A 38 -6.81 14.03 -10.54
C ARG A 38 -7.03 13.04 -9.41
N ILE A 39 -6.95 11.73 -9.67
CA ILE A 39 -6.99 10.69 -8.64
C ILE A 39 -5.85 10.89 -7.63
N SER A 40 -4.61 11.04 -8.11
CA SER A 40 -3.45 11.24 -7.26
C SER A 40 -3.62 12.46 -6.35
N LEU A 41 -4.05 13.59 -6.91
CA LEU A 41 -4.27 14.82 -6.17
C LEU A 41 -5.44 14.68 -5.17
N GLY A 42 -6.55 14.08 -5.59
CA GLY A 42 -7.70 13.83 -4.73
C GLY A 42 -7.39 12.93 -3.55
N LEU A 43 -6.62 11.85 -3.75
CA LEU A 43 -6.18 10.96 -2.67
C LEU A 43 -5.20 11.67 -1.71
N SER A 44 -4.31 12.52 -2.22
CA SER A 44 -3.42 13.33 -1.37
C SER A 44 -4.19 14.31 -0.48
N TYR A 45 -5.24 14.95 -1.00
CA TYR A 45 -6.13 15.78 -0.20
C TYR A 45 -6.91 14.96 0.82
N LEU A 46 -7.34 13.75 0.46
CA LEU A 46 -8.01 12.83 1.38
C LEU A 46 -7.11 12.45 2.57
N GLU A 47 -5.85 12.14 2.31
CA GLU A 47 -4.83 11.87 3.36
C GLU A 47 -4.63 13.07 4.27
N SER A 48 -4.60 14.29 3.72
CA SER A 48 -4.49 15.54 4.49
C SER A 48 -5.79 16.00 5.15
N LYS A 49 -6.87 15.20 5.03
CA LYS A 49 -8.22 15.48 5.58
C LYS A 49 -8.89 16.71 4.98
N ASP A 50 -8.46 17.17 3.81
CA ASP A 50 -9.16 18.19 3.03
C ASP A 50 -10.23 17.56 2.15
N MET A 51 -11.39 17.30 2.76
CA MET A 51 -12.47 16.56 2.11
C MET A 51 -13.09 17.32 0.93
N VAL A 52 -13.05 18.66 0.95
CA VAL A 52 -13.61 19.50 -0.13
C VAL A 52 -12.76 19.34 -1.40
N ARG A 53 -11.46 19.59 -1.31
CA ARG A 53 -10.56 19.44 -2.45
C ARG A 53 -10.39 17.98 -2.90
N ALA A 54 -10.49 17.02 -1.98
CA ALA A 54 -10.52 15.61 -2.32
C ALA A 54 -11.72 15.30 -3.23
N ARG A 55 -12.93 15.70 -2.84
CA ARG A 55 -14.16 15.49 -3.62
C ARG A 55 -14.04 16.11 -5.00
N GLU A 56 -13.71 17.39 -5.08
CA GLU A 56 -13.61 18.12 -6.36
C GLU A 56 -12.67 17.43 -7.37
N ASN A 57 -11.50 16.98 -6.89
CA ASN A 57 -10.54 16.31 -7.76
C ASN A 57 -11.00 14.92 -8.20
N LEU A 58 -11.62 14.14 -7.30
CA LEU A 58 -12.12 12.80 -7.64
C LEU A 58 -13.36 12.85 -8.53
N GLU A 59 -14.25 13.83 -8.35
CA GLU A 59 -15.36 14.09 -9.29
C GLU A 59 -14.84 14.52 -10.66
N THR A 60 -13.80 15.35 -10.70
CA THR A 60 -13.14 15.72 -11.96
C THR A 60 -12.52 14.49 -12.64
N ALA A 61 -11.89 13.58 -11.88
CA ALA A 61 -11.37 12.31 -12.42
C ALA A 61 -12.48 11.47 -13.06
N LEU A 62 -13.63 11.34 -12.38
CA LEU A 62 -14.81 10.65 -12.92
C LEU A 62 -15.37 11.33 -14.16
N SER A 63 -15.34 12.68 -14.25
CA SER A 63 -15.80 13.40 -15.44
C SER A 63 -14.93 13.12 -16.66
N TYR A 64 -13.62 12.91 -16.47
CA TYR A 64 -12.69 12.56 -17.55
C TYR A 64 -12.82 11.09 -17.97
N ALA A 65 -12.99 10.18 -16.99
CA ALA A 65 -13.03 8.74 -17.22
C ALA A 65 -14.07 8.07 -16.32
N PRO A 66 -15.39 8.13 -16.66
CA PRO A 66 -16.49 7.72 -15.79
C PRO A 66 -16.56 6.19 -15.53
N ASP A 67 -15.99 5.39 -16.42
CA ASP A 67 -15.98 3.92 -16.33
C ASP A 67 -14.59 3.36 -16.04
N TYR A 68 -13.63 4.25 -15.81
CA TYR A 68 -12.29 3.84 -15.44
C TYR A 68 -12.26 3.35 -14.00
N TYR A 69 -11.90 2.09 -13.80
CA TYR A 69 -11.99 1.44 -12.50
C TYR A 69 -11.25 2.19 -11.38
N ARG A 70 -10.09 2.83 -11.68
CA ARG A 70 -9.35 3.57 -10.66
C ARG A 70 -10.06 4.84 -10.22
N SER A 71 -10.75 5.56 -11.12
CA SER A 71 -11.60 6.69 -10.76
C SER A 71 -12.73 6.24 -9.83
N LEU A 72 -13.36 5.11 -10.15
CA LEU A 72 -14.45 4.53 -9.36
C LEU A 72 -14.00 4.07 -7.98
N ILE A 73 -12.86 3.37 -7.89
CA ILE A 73 -12.29 2.93 -6.59
C ILE A 73 -11.89 4.13 -5.74
N ALA A 74 -11.23 5.14 -6.33
CA ALA A 74 -10.80 6.33 -5.59
C ALA A 74 -11.99 7.10 -5.01
N MET A 75 -13.07 7.25 -5.79
CA MET A 75 -14.30 7.87 -5.30
C MET A 75 -15.01 7.02 -4.25
N ALA A 76 -15.02 5.68 -4.42
CA ALA A 76 -15.54 4.76 -3.42
C ALA A 76 -14.78 4.89 -2.08
N HIS A 77 -13.45 5.03 -2.14
CA HIS A 77 -12.61 5.26 -0.96
C HIS A 77 -12.95 6.61 -0.30
N PHE A 78 -13.14 7.67 -1.08
CA PHE A 78 -13.61 8.96 -0.55
C PHE A 78 -14.93 8.81 0.21
N TYR A 79 -15.96 8.21 -0.41
CA TYR A 79 -17.25 7.98 0.25
C TYR A 79 -17.12 7.17 1.54
N GLN A 80 -16.21 6.21 1.56
CA GLN A 80 -15.90 5.39 2.73
C GLN A 80 -15.29 6.21 3.87
N GLU A 81 -14.44 7.20 3.56
CA GLU A 81 -13.80 8.06 4.56
C GLU A 81 -14.76 9.14 5.13
N VAL A 82 -15.72 9.57 4.33
CA VAL A 82 -16.76 10.51 4.81
C VAL A 82 -17.99 9.82 5.39
N GLY A 83 -18.00 8.48 5.48
CA GLY A 83 -19.08 7.69 6.10
C GLY A 83 -20.29 7.44 5.19
N GLU A 84 -20.20 7.78 3.90
CA GLU A 84 -21.26 7.58 2.91
C GLU A 84 -21.24 6.12 2.38
N THR A 85 -21.46 5.16 3.27
CA THR A 85 -21.31 3.71 3.02
C THR A 85 -22.10 3.22 1.81
N GLY A 86 -23.35 3.71 1.61
CA GLY A 86 -24.16 3.31 0.47
C GLY A 86 -23.60 3.76 -0.87
N GLN A 87 -23.07 4.98 -0.94
CA GLN A 87 -22.42 5.52 -2.15
C GLN A 87 -21.08 4.80 -2.42
N ALA A 88 -20.32 4.51 -1.36
CA ALA A 88 -19.10 3.70 -1.47
C ALA A 88 -19.39 2.33 -2.10
N GLU A 89 -20.41 1.61 -1.61
CA GLU A 89 -20.78 0.32 -2.16
C GLU A 89 -21.24 0.39 -3.62
N GLN A 90 -22.02 1.40 -3.98
CA GLN A 90 -22.46 1.61 -5.36
C GLN A 90 -21.27 1.84 -6.30
N ALA A 91 -20.30 2.66 -5.89
CA ALA A 91 -19.09 2.93 -6.67
C ALA A 91 -18.21 1.69 -6.82
N TYR A 92 -18.02 0.88 -5.76
CA TYR A 92 -17.32 -0.41 -5.86
C TYR A 92 -18.06 -1.40 -6.76
N LYS A 93 -19.38 -1.50 -6.66
CA LYS A 93 -20.20 -2.35 -7.55
C LYS A 93 -20.10 -1.90 -9.00
N LYS A 94 -20.04 -0.57 -9.28
CA LYS A 94 -19.81 -0.07 -10.62
C LYS A 94 -18.41 -0.48 -11.10
N ALA A 95 -17.36 -0.26 -10.31
CA ALA A 95 -16.00 -0.68 -10.66
C ALA A 95 -15.93 -2.19 -10.98
N LEU A 96 -16.63 -3.01 -10.21
CA LEU A 96 -16.69 -4.45 -10.41
C LEU A 96 -17.40 -4.84 -11.71
N ARG A 97 -18.46 -4.12 -12.13
CA ARG A 97 -19.10 -4.34 -13.43
C ARG A 97 -18.20 -4.01 -14.60
N GLU A 98 -17.50 -2.86 -14.50
CA GLU A 98 -16.59 -2.38 -15.56
C GLU A 98 -15.30 -3.23 -15.65
N SER A 99 -14.85 -3.80 -14.52
CA SER A 99 -13.59 -4.55 -14.46
C SER A 99 -13.70 -5.78 -13.54
N PRO A 100 -14.50 -6.80 -13.89
CA PRO A 100 -14.88 -7.90 -12.98
C PRO A 100 -13.75 -8.86 -12.61
N LYS A 101 -12.64 -8.84 -13.36
CA LYS A 101 -11.44 -9.66 -13.13
C LYS A 101 -10.22 -8.82 -12.72
N ASN A 102 -10.40 -7.56 -12.44
CA ASN A 102 -9.30 -6.70 -12.01
C ASN A 102 -9.00 -6.95 -10.52
N GLY A 103 -7.77 -7.39 -10.21
CA GLY A 103 -7.35 -7.71 -8.84
C GLY A 103 -7.45 -6.52 -7.88
N ASP A 104 -7.18 -5.28 -8.35
CA ASP A 104 -7.31 -4.08 -7.50
C ASP A 104 -8.78 -3.82 -7.15
N VAL A 105 -9.71 -3.97 -8.10
CA VAL A 105 -11.15 -3.82 -7.85
C VAL A 105 -11.61 -4.83 -6.81
N LEU A 106 -11.25 -6.10 -7.02
CA LEU A 106 -11.63 -7.21 -6.13
C LEU A 106 -11.07 -7.00 -4.72
N ASN A 107 -9.78 -6.68 -4.60
CA ASN A 107 -9.13 -6.46 -3.31
C ASN A 107 -9.69 -5.25 -2.57
N ASN A 108 -9.93 -4.11 -3.25
CA ASN A 108 -10.44 -2.91 -2.61
C ASN A 108 -11.91 -3.10 -2.17
N TYR A 109 -12.73 -3.77 -2.99
CA TYR A 109 -14.09 -4.09 -2.59
C TYR A 109 -14.12 -5.07 -1.41
N GLY A 110 -13.26 -6.09 -1.39
CA GLY A 110 -13.07 -6.98 -0.23
C GLY A 110 -12.70 -6.20 1.04
N THR A 111 -11.77 -5.23 0.93
CA THR A 111 -11.39 -4.38 2.06
C THR A 111 -12.56 -3.54 2.59
N PHE A 112 -13.37 -2.98 1.70
CA PHE A 112 -14.60 -2.28 2.06
C PHE A 112 -15.60 -3.20 2.78
N LEU A 113 -15.89 -4.37 2.23
CA LEU A 113 -16.79 -5.34 2.84
C LEU A 113 -16.33 -5.76 4.25
N CYS A 114 -15.02 -5.97 4.41
CA CYS A 114 -14.42 -6.23 5.72
C CYS A 114 -14.61 -5.07 6.70
N LYS A 115 -14.49 -3.82 6.24
CA LYS A 115 -14.69 -2.63 7.07
C LYS A 115 -16.11 -2.53 7.61
N ILE A 116 -17.11 -2.95 6.81
CA ILE A 116 -18.52 -2.96 7.19
C ILE A 116 -19.00 -4.27 7.86
N GLY A 117 -18.08 -5.20 8.19
CA GLY A 117 -18.40 -6.42 8.91
C GLY A 117 -18.92 -7.59 8.05
N ARG A 118 -18.92 -7.47 6.73
CA ARG A 118 -19.33 -8.54 5.81
C ARG A 118 -18.13 -9.45 5.49
N TYR A 119 -17.67 -10.18 6.50
CA TYR A 119 -16.40 -10.89 6.49
C TYR A 119 -16.31 -12.03 5.46
N ASP A 120 -17.37 -12.84 5.34
CA ASP A 120 -17.38 -13.97 4.39
C ASP A 120 -17.35 -13.49 2.94
N GLU A 121 -18.06 -12.41 2.65
CA GLU A 121 -18.03 -11.80 1.33
C GLU A 121 -16.67 -11.17 1.04
N ALA A 122 -16.07 -10.49 2.03
CA ALA A 122 -14.73 -9.94 1.91
C ALA A 122 -13.69 -11.03 1.59
N ASP A 123 -13.76 -12.16 2.29
CA ASP A 123 -12.89 -13.32 2.06
C ASP A 123 -13.01 -13.84 0.63
N ALA A 124 -14.25 -14.01 0.14
CA ALA A 124 -14.49 -14.43 -1.23
C ALA A 124 -13.88 -13.46 -2.27
N PHE A 125 -13.97 -12.15 -2.02
CA PHE A 125 -13.37 -11.14 -2.91
C PHE A 125 -11.85 -11.13 -2.86
N PHE A 126 -11.24 -11.29 -1.68
CA PHE A 126 -9.80 -11.42 -1.56
C PHE A 126 -9.26 -12.66 -2.30
N ASN A 127 -9.91 -13.81 -2.14
CA ASN A 127 -9.51 -15.03 -2.84
C ASN A 127 -9.64 -14.87 -4.37
N ARG A 128 -10.73 -14.26 -4.86
CA ARG A 128 -10.88 -13.93 -6.28
C ARG A 128 -9.78 -13.00 -6.78
N ALA A 129 -9.32 -12.01 -5.97
CA ALA A 129 -8.22 -11.13 -6.34
C ALA A 129 -6.90 -11.90 -6.47
N ILE A 130 -6.60 -12.76 -5.52
CA ILE A 130 -5.38 -13.58 -5.46
C ILE A 130 -5.28 -14.54 -6.66
N GLU A 131 -6.42 -15.06 -7.13
CA GLU A 131 -6.51 -15.99 -8.26
C GLU A 131 -6.37 -15.31 -9.63
N GLN A 132 -6.35 -13.95 -9.69
CA GLN A 132 -6.23 -13.29 -10.99
C GLN A 132 -4.84 -13.47 -11.59
N PRO A 133 -4.73 -13.92 -12.86
CA PRO A 133 -3.44 -14.03 -13.52
C PRO A 133 -2.76 -12.65 -13.63
N TYR A 134 -1.45 -12.63 -13.45
CA TYR A 134 -0.62 -11.41 -13.53
C TYR A 134 -0.94 -10.32 -12.48
N TYR A 135 -1.72 -10.63 -11.46
CA TYR A 135 -1.95 -9.69 -10.38
C TYR A 135 -0.71 -9.59 -9.48
N TYR A 136 -0.07 -8.42 -9.47
CA TYR A 136 1.22 -8.23 -8.78
C TYR A 136 1.09 -7.93 -7.28
N LEU A 137 -0.12 -7.57 -6.80
CA LEU A 137 -0.36 -7.25 -5.38
C LEU A 137 -0.88 -8.44 -4.55
N ILE A 138 -0.58 -9.66 -4.96
CA ILE A 138 -1.03 -10.89 -4.28
C ILE A 138 -0.67 -10.88 -2.78
N ALA A 139 0.58 -10.51 -2.44
CA ALA A 139 1.02 -10.42 -1.05
C ALA A 139 0.21 -9.41 -0.23
N ALA A 140 -0.19 -8.28 -0.85
CA ALA A 140 -1.04 -7.29 -0.20
C ALA A 140 -2.47 -7.83 0.03
N SER A 141 -3.02 -8.54 -0.95
CA SER A 141 -4.36 -9.14 -0.81
C SER A 141 -4.40 -10.22 0.27
N TYR A 142 -3.38 -11.07 0.36
CA TYR A 142 -3.24 -11.99 1.48
C TYR A 142 -3.16 -11.27 2.84
N GLN A 143 -2.38 -10.17 2.93
CA GLN A 143 -2.31 -9.38 4.16
C GLN A 143 -3.67 -8.77 4.53
N ASN A 144 -4.42 -8.25 3.54
CA ASN A 144 -5.74 -7.69 3.76
C ASN A 144 -6.75 -8.76 4.22
N ALA A 145 -6.72 -9.94 3.59
CA ALA A 145 -7.50 -11.09 3.99
C ALA A 145 -7.18 -11.53 5.42
N ALA A 146 -5.89 -11.59 5.79
CA ALA A 146 -5.44 -11.91 7.14
C ALA A 146 -5.93 -10.91 8.18
N MET A 147 -5.80 -9.61 7.89
CA MET A 147 -6.31 -8.55 8.76
C MET A 147 -7.83 -8.62 8.92
N CYS A 148 -8.54 -9.01 7.87
CA CYS A 148 -9.98 -9.22 7.91
C CYS A 148 -10.36 -10.44 8.76
N ALA A 149 -9.63 -11.54 8.62
CA ALA A 149 -9.80 -12.73 9.44
C ALA A 149 -9.57 -12.45 10.93
N LEU A 150 -8.57 -11.62 11.28
CA LEU A 150 -8.41 -11.15 12.68
C LEU A 150 -9.63 -10.38 13.19
N LYS A 151 -10.19 -9.51 12.36
CA LYS A 151 -11.40 -8.74 12.74
C LYS A 151 -12.63 -9.61 12.92
N SER A 152 -12.76 -10.69 12.17
CA SER A 152 -13.84 -11.66 12.34
C SER A 152 -13.62 -12.63 13.51
N GLY A 153 -12.42 -12.61 14.13
CA GLY A 153 -12.04 -13.53 15.20
C GLY A 153 -11.46 -14.87 14.72
N ASP A 154 -11.28 -15.06 13.41
CA ASP A 154 -10.72 -16.29 12.85
C ASP A 154 -9.18 -16.23 12.81
N GLN A 155 -8.58 -16.57 13.94
CA GLN A 155 -7.13 -16.52 14.12
C GLN A 155 -6.39 -17.57 13.27
N ASP A 156 -7.00 -18.71 13.01
CA ASP A 156 -6.37 -19.77 12.19
C ASP A 156 -6.28 -19.35 10.73
N LYS A 157 -7.35 -18.78 10.20
CA LYS A 157 -7.38 -18.20 8.85
C LYS A 157 -6.42 -17.02 8.74
N ALA A 158 -6.32 -16.17 9.77
CA ALA A 158 -5.37 -15.07 9.79
C ALA A 158 -3.92 -15.55 9.76
N GLU A 159 -3.57 -16.58 10.54
CA GLU A 159 -2.23 -17.20 10.52
C GLU A 159 -1.89 -17.71 9.11
N TYR A 160 -2.81 -18.45 8.51
CA TYR A 160 -2.63 -18.96 7.16
C TYR A 160 -2.38 -17.84 6.15
N TYR A 161 -3.22 -16.80 6.13
CA TYR A 161 -3.09 -15.72 5.16
C TYR A 161 -1.85 -14.85 5.38
N PHE A 162 -1.44 -14.59 6.63
CA PHE A 162 -0.18 -13.88 6.88
C PHE A 162 1.03 -14.69 6.42
N ALA A 163 1.03 -16.01 6.63
CA ALA A 163 2.08 -16.88 6.12
C ALA A 163 2.14 -16.81 4.59
N ARG A 164 0.98 -16.94 3.91
CA ARG A 164 0.91 -16.82 2.44
C ARG A 164 1.37 -15.43 1.94
N SER A 165 1.03 -14.37 2.66
CA SER A 165 1.53 -13.03 2.35
C SER A 165 3.06 -12.97 2.36
N LEU A 166 3.71 -13.62 3.33
CA LEU A 166 5.16 -13.67 3.46
C LEU A 166 5.83 -14.64 2.46
N ASP A 167 5.14 -15.66 1.97
CA ASP A 167 5.62 -16.50 0.89
C ASP A 167 5.79 -15.69 -0.41
N HIS A 168 4.90 -14.72 -0.66
CA HIS A 168 4.95 -13.86 -1.84
C HIS A 168 5.83 -12.62 -1.65
N ASP A 169 5.89 -12.06 -0.45
CA ASP A 169 6.76 -10.93 -0.11
C ASP A 169 7.26 -11.05 1.34
N PRO A 170 8.48 -11.61 1.54
CA PRO A 170 9.06 -11.80 2.87
C PRO A 170 9.33 -10.52 3.66
N ASN A 171 9.16 -9.35 3.03
CA ASN A 171 9.49 -8.05 3.62
C ASN A 171 8.28 -7.28 4.14
N ARG A 172 7.09 -7.85 4.11
CA ARG A 172 5.87 -7.22 4.59
C ARG A 172 5.87 -7.14 6.11
N ILE A 173 6.29 -5.99 6.63
CA ILE A 173 6.48 -5.74 8.07
C ILE A 173 5.21 -6.06 8.86
N VAL A 174 4.03 -5.63 8.37
CA VAL A 174 2.75 -5.90 9.04
C VAL A 174 2.50 -7.39 9.15
N SER A 175 2.69 -8.15 8.07
CA SER A 175 2.51 -9.60 8.08
C SER A 175 3.50 -10.31 9.00
N ILE A 176 4.76 -9.84 9.04
CA ILE A 176 5.78 -10.38 9.96
C ILE A 176 5.33 -10.19 11.41
N LEU A 177 4.96 -8.98 11.82
CA LEU A 177 4.65 -8.67 13.21
C LEU A 177 3.34 -9.32 13.65
N GLN A 178 2.30 -9.32 12.80
CA GLN A 178 1.01 -9.92 13.12
C GLN A 178 1.11 -11.45 13.20
N LEU A 179 1.81 -12.09 12.27
CA LEU A 179 2.05 -13.54 12.35
C LEU A 179 2.83 -13.90 13.61
N THR A 180 3.85 -13.10 13.96
CA THR A 180 4.61 -13.31 15.20
C THR A 180 3.72 -13.20 16.43
N GLN A 181 2.81 -12.23 16.48
CA GLN A 181 1.84 -12.07 17.58
C GLN A 181 0.96 -13.32 17.72
N ILE A 182 0.45 -13.84 16.60
CA ILE A 182 -0.35 -15.07 16.58
C ILE A 182 0.48 -16.28 17.05
N GLU A 183 1.73 -16.40 16.59
CA GLU A 183 2.64 -17.46 17.01
C GLU A 183 2.89 -17.43 18.53
N ILE A 184 3.07 -16.24 19.12
CA ILE A 184 3.23 -16.08 20.57
C ILE A 184 1.95 -16.54 21.30
N GLN A 185 0.79 -16.08 20.88
CA GLN A 185 -0.50 -16.44 21.46
C GLN A 185 -0.79 -17.96 21.40
N LYS A 186 -0.28 -18.63 20.37
CA LYS A 186 -0.38 -20.08 20.19
C LYS A 186 0.80 -20.85 20.83
N ALA A 187 1.62 -20.20 21.66
CA ALA A 187 2.82 -20.76 22.29
C ALA A 187 3.86 -21.35 21.31
N LYS A 188 3.85 -20.92 20.04
CA LYS A 188 4.84 -21.27 19.02
C LYS A 188 6.10 -20.40 19.19
N TYR A 189 6.70 -20.42 20.39
CA TYR A 189 7.77 -19.49 20.79
C TYR A 189 9.04 -19.61 19.95
N ARG A 190 9.35 -20.80 19.45
CA ARG A 190 10.53 -21.02 18.60
C ARG A 190 10.39 -20.29 17.25
N GLU A 191 9.25 -20.46 16.61
CA GLU A 191 8.93 -19.84 15.32
C GLU A 191 8.90 -18.30 15.44
N ALA A 192 8.20 -17.80 16.43
CA ALA A 192 8.13 -16.37 16.76
C ALA A 192 9.51 -15.76 16.99
N ARG A 193 10.36 -16.43 17.79
CA ARG A 193 11.74 -15.97 18.09
C ARG A 193 12.59 -15.91 16.83
N VAL A 194 12.57 -16.96 16.00
CA VAL A 194 13.33 -17.00 14.75
C VAL A 194 12.89 -15.87 13.81
N ARG A 195 11.58 -15.63 13.73
CA ARG A 195 11.00 -14.54 12.89
C ARG A 195 11.46 -13.17 13.38
N LEU A 196 11.39 -12.90 14.68
CA LEU A 196 11.84 -11.64 15.27
C LEU A 196 13.36 -11.44 15.14
N LEU A 197 14.16 -12.47 15.32
CA LEU A 197 15.61 -12.36 15.12
C LEU A 197 15.96 -12.02 13.65
N LYS A 198 15.29 -12.65 12.68
CA LYS A 198 15.45 -12.32 11.26
C LYS A 198 15.02 -10.87 10.98
N PHE A 199 13.90 -10.44 11.58
CA PHE A 199 13.42 -9.07 11.49
C PHE A 199 14.46 -8.07 12.02
N HIS A 200 15.00 -8.31 13.23
CA HIS A 200 15.99 -7.42 13.84
C HIS A 200 17.30 -7.37 13.07
N ASN A 201 17.73 -8.50 12.51
CA ASN A 201 18.94 -8.54 11.69
C ASN A 201 18.82 -7.68 10.43
N ARG A 202 17.61 -7.57 9.89
CA ARG A 202 17.34 -6.81 8.66
C ARG A 202 16.98 -5.34 8.91
N TYR A 203 16.15 -5.07 9.91
CA TYR A 203 15.54 -3.75 10.15
C TYR A 203 16.02 -3.07 11.43
N GLY A 204 16.83 -3.74 12.21
CA GLY A 204 17.20 -3.33 13.56
C GLY A 204 16.02 -3.45 14.54
N TYR A 205 16.29 -3.12 15.78
CA TYR A 205 15.25 -3.07 16.81
C TYR A 205 14.27 -1.93 16.53
N LYS A 206 12.97 -2.25 16.62
CA LYS A 206 11.85 -1.30 16.57
C LYS A 206 11.03 -1.47 17.84
N ALA A 207 10.35 -0.43 18.30
CA ALA A 207 9.53 -0.52 19.51
C ALA A 207 8.51 -1.68 19.44
N SER A 208 7.79 -1.82 18.31
CA SER A 208 6.82 -2.91 18.11
C SER A 208 7.42 -4.29 18.19
N SER A 209 8.58 -4.51 17.57
CA SER A 209 9.24 -5.83 17.59
C SER A 209 9.93 -6.14 18.92
N LEU A 210 10.38 -5.12 19.66
CA LEU A 210 10.86 -5.27 21.03
C LEU A 210 9.72 -5.65 21.98
N GLY A 211 8.55 -5.01 21.84
CA GLY A 211 7.36 -5.38 22.59
C GLY A 211 7.01 -6.87 22.42
N LEU A 212 7.00 -7.35 21.17
CA LEU A 212 6.77 -8.78 20.89
C LEU A 212 7.84 -9.70 21.50
N LEU A 213 9.12 -9.30 21.50
CA LEU A 213 10.17 -10.08 22.16
C LEU A 213 10.00 -10.12 23.68
N ILE A 214 9.62 -9.01 24.29
CA ILE A 214 9.36 -8.97 25.74
C ILE A 214 8.20 -9.89 26.09
N GLU A 215 7.10 -9.81 25.35
CA GLU A 215 5.94 -10.67 25.52
C GLU A 215 6.30 -12.15 25.35
N LEU A 216 6.98 -12.49 24.26
CA LEU A 216 7.42 -13.84 23.96
C LEU A 216 8.29 -14.41 25.08
N GLU A 217 9.31 -13.68 25.54
CA GLU A 217 10.26 -14.21 26.53
C GLU A 217 9.61 -14.28 27.93
N LYS A 218 8.68 -13.40 28.27
CA LYS A 218 7.86 -13.52 29.48
C LYS A 218 7.00 -14.78 29.43
N GLN A 219 6.24 -15.01 28.36
CA GLN A 219 5.38 -16.18 28.21
C GLN A 219 6.18 -17.49 28.14
N ALA A 220 7.37 -17.45 27.57
CA ALA A 220 8.28 -18.59 27.54
C ALA A 220 9.05 -18.83 28.86
N GLY A 221 8.85 -18.00 29.89
CA GLY A 221 9.55 -18.12 31.19
C GLY A 221 10.98 -17.58 31.22
N ASN A 222 11.44 -16.92 30.16
CA ASN A 222 12.82 -16.41 30.02
C ASN A 222 12.96 -14.98 30.57
N ASN A 223 12.70 -14.79 31.86
CA ASN A 223 12.65 -13.46 32.50
C ASN A 223 13.92 -12.63 32.31
N THR A 224 15.09 -13.25 32.27
CA THR A 224 16.38 -12.57 32.04
C THR A 224 16.44 -11.93 30.66
N LEU A 225 15.97 -12.64 29.63
CA LEU A 225 15.91 -12.10 28.26
C LEU A 225 14.83 -11.02 28.14
N ALA A 226 13.67 -11.22 28.76
CA ALA A 226 12.61 -10.22 28.81
C ALA A 226 13.13 -8.90 29.41
N SER A 227 13.83 -8.96 30.56
CA SER A 227 14.45 -7.79 31.21
C SER A 227 15.49 -7.11 30.31
N LYS A 228 16.33 -7.88 29.61
CA LYS A 228 17.30 -7.35 28.66
C LYS A 228 16.62 -6.55 27.54
N TYR A 229 15.57 -7.11 26.91
CA TYR A 229 14.85 -6.42 25.84
C TYR A 229 14.06 -5.21 26.35
N THR A 230 13.58 -5.26 27.58
CA THR A 230 12.94 -4.11 28.25
C THR A 230 13.92 -2.96 28.43
N SER A 231 15.16 -3.23 28.86
CA SER A 231 16.19 -2.17 28.97
C SER A 231 16.45 -1.53 27.62
N VAL A 232 16.58 -2.32 26.56
CA VAL A 232 16.74 -1.79 25.19
C VAL A 232 15.53 -0.96 24.74
N LEU A 233 14.31 -1.39 25.08
CA LEU A 233 13.08 -0.65 24.77
C LEU A 233 13.05 0.69 25.49
N LYS A 234 13.36 0.70 26.79
CA LYS A 234 13.46 1.91 27.61
C LYS A 234 14.48 2.88 27.06
N ASP A 235 15.68 2.40 26.75
CA ASP A 235 16.78 3.27 26.31
C ASP A 235 16.56 3.88 24.92
N LYS A 236 15.96 3.10 24.00
CA LYS A 236 15.80 3.54 22.59
C LYS A 236 14.43 4.15 22.30
N TYR A 237 13.40 3.77 23.04
CA TYR A 237 12.01 4.14 22.75
C TYR A 237 11.21 4.41 24.04
N PRO A 238 11.68 5.35 24.91
CA PRO A 238 11.06 5.60 26.22
C PRO A 238 9.60 6.07 26.12
N ASP A 239 9.26 6.78 25.03
CA ASP A 239 7.91 7.34 24.82
C ASP A 239 7.01 6.41 23.99
N SER A 240 7.47 5.18 23.67
CA SER A 240 6.68 4.27 22.87
C SER A 240 5.50 3.68 23.66
N ILE A 241 4.40 3.41 22.95
CA ILE A 241 3.25 2.71 23.55
C ILE A 241 3.64 1.32 24.11
N GLN A 242 4.63 0.68 23.52
CA GLN A 242 5.16 -0.61 23.99
C GLN A 242 5.82 -0.47 25.36
N TYR A 243 6.58 0.61 25.59
CA TYR A 243 7.16 0.84 26.90
C TYR A 243 6.10 1.27 27.92
N GLN A 244 5.12 2.07 27.53
CA GLN A 244 3.99 2.43 28.38
C GLN A 244 3.20 1.18 28.83
N LYS A 245 2.93 0.26 27.92
CA LYS A 245 2.30 -1.03 28.24
C LYS A 245 3.13 -1.86 29.23
N TYR A 246 4.46 -1.85 29.06
CA TYR A 246 5.34 -2.55 29.97
C TYR A 246 5.25 -2.01 31.41
N ILE A 247 5.34 -0.69 31.60
CA ILE A 247 5.24 -0.07 32.94
C ILE A 247 3.86 -0.21 33.55
N ALA A 248 2.81 -0.34 32.71
CA ALA A 248 1.44 -0.63 33.16
C ALA A 248 1.21 -2.12 33.49
N ASN A 249 2.21 -3.00 33.35
CA ASN A 249 2.08 -4.46 33.50
C ASN A 249 1.06 -5.10 32.56
N GLU A 250 0.92 -4.60 31.35
CA GLU A 250 0.01 -5.10 30.31
C GLU A 250 0.65 -6.16 29.37
N TYR A 251 1.73 -6.83 29.80
CA TYR A 251 2.38 -7.93 29.08
C TYR A 251 2.27 -9.26 29.84
#